data_5e7e0a9ec31585c86234be2ef75220e7
#
_entry.id   5e7e0a9ec31585c86234be2ef75220e7
#
_cell.length_a   1.000
_cell.length_b   1.000
_cell.length_c   1.000
_cell.angle_alpha   90.00
_cell.angle_beta   90.00
_cell.angle_gamma   90.00
#
_symmetry.space_group_name_H-M   'P 1'
#
loop_
_entity.id
_entity.type
_entity.pdbx_description
1 polymer ?
#
loop_
_entity_poly.entity_id
_entity_poly.type
_entity_poly.pdbx_seq_one_letter_code
_entity_poly.pdbx_strand_id
1 'polypeptide(L)'
;NICIVFAQLERETIQKRVTDAYYSRSQRGFKMGGKAPYGFHTEPIKMDGINTKKLVVNPDEAANIRLMFEMYAQPTTSYGDITRHFAEQGILFHGKELIRPTLAQMLRNPVYVQADLDVYEFFKSQGAVLVNDAADFTGMNGCYLYQGRDVKPSKKNDLKDQMLVLAPHEGIVPSDIWLTCRKKLMNNMKIQSARKATHTWLAGKIKCGNCGYALMS
;
A
#
# COMPACT_ATOMS: atom_id res chain seq x y z
N ASN A 1 40.69 16.08 16.68
CA ASN A 1 41.31 15.69 15.40
C ASN A 1 40.50 16.31 14.24
N ILE A 2 41.04 17.39 13.67
CA ILE A 2 40.35 18.24 12.66
C ILE A 2 39.85 17.40 11.47
N CYS A 3 40.65 16.43 11.00
CA CYS A 3 40.24 15.56 9.88
C CYS A 3 38.97 14.75 10.15
N ILE A 4 38.74 14.31 11.39
CA ILE A 4 37.53 13.57 11.76
C ILE A 4 36.30 14.48 11.69
N VAL A 5 36.45 15.74 12.15
CA VAL A 5 35.34 16.71 12.10
C VAL A 5 34.99 17.07 10.66
N PHE A 6 35.97 17.26 9.79
CA PHE A 6 35.71 17.50 8.36
C PHE A 6 35.02 16.30 7.68
N ALA A 7 35.49 15.08 7.94
CA ALA A 7 34.87 13.88 7.40
C ALA A 7 33.40 13.72 7.87
N GLN A 8 33.11 14.06 9.13
CA GLN A 8 31.76 14.03 9.66
C GLN A 8 30.86 15.09 9.00
N LEU A 9 31.34 16.35 8.86
CA LEU A 9 30.59 17.41 8.19
C LEU A 9 30.33 17.10 6.72
N GLU A 10 31.29 16.50 6.02
CA GLU A 10 31.11 16.05 4.64
C GLU A 10 30.03 14.98 4.55
N ARG A 11 30.07 13.97 5.42
CA ARG A 11 29.06 12.91 5.49
C ARG A 11 27.65 13.48 5.73
N GLU A 12 27.50 14.38 6.70
CA GLU A 12 26.22 15.03 7.01
C GLU A 12 25.71 15.85 5.83
N THR A 13 26.58 16.56 5.14
CA THR A 13 26.27 17.34 3.94
C THR A 13 25.80 16.45 2.80
N ILE A 14 26.48 15.32 2.54
CA ILE A 14 26.10 14.35 1.53
C ILE A 14 24.74 13.74 1.89
N GLN A 15 24.54 13.32 3.14
CA GLN A 15 23.27 12.77 3.61
C GLN A 15 22.12 13.74 3.42
N LYS A 16 22.31 15.01 3.76
CA LYS A 16 21.30 16.06 3.55
C LYS A 16 20.95 16.22 2.08
N ARG A 17 21.95 16.33 1.19
CA ARG A 17 21.73 16.46 -0.27
C ARG A 17 20.97 15.26 -0.83
N VAL A 18 21.32 14.04 -0.44
CA VAL A 18 20.62 12.81 -0.88
C VAL A 18 19.17 12.82 -0.40
N THR A 19 18.92 13.20 0.84
CA THR A 19 17.58 13.30 1.41
C THR A 19 16.75 14.38 0.69
N ASP A 20 17.31 15.56 0.46
CA ASP A 20 16.61 16.64 -0.24
C ASP A 20 16.28 16.25 -1.69
N ALA A 21 17.21 15.61 -2.39
CA ALA A 21 16.97 15.08 -3.73
C ALA A 21 15.87 13.99 -3.76
N TYR A 22 15.82 13.13 -2.74
CA TYR A 22 14.77 12.13 -2.59
C TYR A 22 13.40 12.79 -2.46
N TYR A 23 13.23 13.73 -1.54
CA TYR A 23 11.95 14.41 -1.33
C TYR A 23 11.53 15.25 -2.53
N SER A 24 12.46 15.98 -3.15
CA SER A 24 12.18 16.75 -4.37
C SER A 24 11.66 15.87 -5.51
N ARG A 25 12.22 14.68 -5.70
CA ARG A 25 11.75 13.73 -6.72
C ARG A 25 10.42 13.07 -6.34
N SER A 26 10.27 12.65 -5.08
CA SER A 26 9.04 12.02 -4.63
C SER A 26 7.83 12.95 -4.75
N GLN A 27 7.97 14.24 -4.43
CA GLN A 27 6.91 15.25 -4.61
C GLN A 27 6.49 15.45 -6.07
N ARG A 28 7.38 15.20 -7.02
CA ARG A 28 7.09 15.30 -8.46
C ARG A 28 6.54 14.01 -9.07
N GLY A 29 6.17 13.01 -8.25
CA GLY A 29 5.59 11.75 -8.72
C GLY A 29 6.60 10.78 -9.35
N PHE A 30 7.91 10.94 -9.09
CA PHE A 30 8.89 9.96 -9.55
C PHE A 30 8.76 8.64 -8.79
N LYS A 31 8.88 7.51 -9.48
CA LYS A 31 9.01 6.21 -8.84
C LYS A 31 10.36 6.09 -8.13
N MET A 32 10.34 6.08 -6.81
CA MET A 32 11.53 6.02 -5.97
C MET A 32 11.99 4.58 -5.76
N GLY A 33 12.80 4.06 -6.69
CA GLY A 33 13.45 2.76 -6.56
C GLY A 33 12.53 1.54 -6.43
N GLY A 34 13.11 0.39 -6.11
CA GLY A 34 12.40 -0.87 -5.85
C GLY A 34 11.88 -1.58 -7.10
N LYS A 35 11.48 -2.86 -6.91
CA LYS A 35 10.83 -3.66 -7.94
C LYS A 35 9.44 -3.08 -8.26
N ALA A 36 8.93 -3.37 -9.47
CA ALA A 36 7.55 -3.07 -9.79
C ALA A 36 6.63 -3.91 -8.87
N PRO A 37 5.55 -3.32 -8.33
CA PRO A 37 4.51 -4.11 -7.68
C PRO A 37 3.88 -5.10 -8.66
N TYR A 38 3.37 -6.23 -8.18
CA TYR A 38 2.60 -7.16 -8.99
C TYR A 38 1.42 -6.44 -9.65
N GLY A 39 1.14 -6.71 -10.90
CA GLY A 39 0.17 -5.95 -11.71
C GLY A 39 0.81 -4.86 -12.59
N PHE A 40 2.11 -4.61 -12.40
CA PHE A 40 2.84 -3.61 -13.17
C PHE A 40 4.22 -4.11 -13.61
N HIS A 41 4.67 -3.57 -14.74
CA HIS A 41 6.08 -3.59 -15.13
C HIS A 41 6.64 -2.17 -15.20
N THR A 42 7.94 -2.02 -15.38
CA THR A 42 8.57 -0.69 -15.47
C THR A 42 9.05 -0.40 -16.88
N GLU A 43 8.72 0.79 -17.37
CA GLU A 43 9.26 1.33 -18.63
C GLU A 43 10.10 2.59 -18.38
N PRO A 44 11.15 2.81 -19.19
CA PRO A 44 11.93 4.04 -19.10
C PRO A 44 11.09 5.22 -19.58
N ILE A 45 11.18 6.33 -18.88
CA ILE A 45 10.54 7.60 -19.24
C ILE A 45 11.47 8.76 -18.90
N LYS A 46 11.32 9.87 -19.61
CA LYS A 46 11.97 11.13 -19.28
C LYS A 46 10.96 12.07 -18.65
N MET A 47 11.14 12.40 -17.36
CA MET A 47 10.31 13.35 -16.62
C MET A 47 11.17 14.53 -16.21
N ASP A 48 10.75 15.74 -16.50
CA ASP A 48 11.48 16.98 -16.20
C ASP A 48 12.96 16.96 -16.62
N GLY A 49 13.25 16.36 -17.78
CA GLY A 49 14.62 16.20 -18.28
C GLY A 49 15.43 15.07 -17.64
N ILE A 50 14.89 14.39 -16.62
CA ILE A 50 15.56 13.29 -15.88
C ILE A 50 15.08 11.93 -16.39
N ASN A 51 16.03 11.06 -16.73
CA ASN A 51 15.71 9.68 -17.08
C ASN A 51 15.24 8.92 -15.81
N THR A 52 14.06 8.33 -15.87
CA THR A 52 13.46 7.58 -14.77
C THR A 52 12.66 6.39 -15.32
N LYS A 53 11.92 5.71 -14.46
CA LYS A 53 11.03 4.62 -14.82
C LYS A 53 9.62 4.91 -14.35
N LYS A 54 8.61 4.66 -15.19
CA LYS A 54 7.21 4.64 -14.80
C LYS A 54 6.70 3.21 -14.66
N LEU A 55 5.65 3.03 -13.90
CA LEU A 55 4.88 1.81 -13.87
C LEU A 55 3.94 1.78 -15.09
N VAL A 56 3.80 0.61 -15.69
CA VAL A 56 2.84 0.35 -16.76
C VAL A 56 2.06 -0.90 -16.38
N VAL A 57 0.76 -0.88 -16.58
CA VAL A 57 -0.14 -1.97 -16.20
C VAL A 57 0.20 -3.22 -17.04
N ASN A 58 0.36 -4.35 -16.35
CA ASN A 58 0.41 -5.68 -16.96
C ASN A 58 -1.02 -6.25 -16.99
N PRO A 59 -1.67 -6.41 -18.16
CA PRO A 59 -3.07 -6.79 -18.24
C PRO A 59 -3.40 -8.11 -17.53
N ASP A 60 -2.55 -9.12 -17.67
CA ASP A 60 -2.76 -10.46 -17.11
C ASP A 60 -2.70 -10.43 -15.57
N GLU A 61 -1.71 -9.73 -15.02
CA GLU A 61 -1.58 -9.55 -13.58
C GLU A 61 -2.63 -8.59 -13.02
N ALA A 62 -3.06 -7.59 -13.78
CA ALA A 62 -4.07 -6.62 -13.37
C ALA A 62 -5.45 -7.27 -13.16
N ALA A 63 -5.79 -8.30 -13.94
CA ALA A 63 -7.01 -9.08 -13.73
C ALA A 63 -7.01 -9.75 -12.34
N ASN A 64 -5.89 -10.33 -11.95
CA ASN A 64 -5.73 -10.94 -10.63
C ASN A 64 -5.82 -9.90 -9.50
N ILE A 65 -5.29 -8.69 -9.72
CA ILE A 65 -5.40 -7.59 -8.75
C ILE A 65 -6.86 -7.18 -8.57
N ARG A 66 -7.62 -6.96 -9.65
CA ARG A 66 -9.04 -6.62 -9.57
C ARG A 66 -9.82 -7.69 -8.79
N LEU A 67 -9.66 -8.95 -9.17
CA LEU A 67 -10.30 -10.08 -8.49
C LEU A 67 -9.96 -10.11 -6.99
N MET A 68 -8.70 -9.91 -6.64
CA MET A 68 -8.24 -9.85 -5.24
C MET A 68 -8.98 -8.77 -4.43
N PHE A 69 -9.10 -7.57 -4.97
CA PHE A 69 -9.78 -6.46 -4.31
C PHE A 69 -11.29 -6.69 -4.24
N GLU A 70 -11.93 -7.18 -5.32
CA GLU A 70 -13.34 -7.53 -5.36
C GLU A 70 -13.69 -8.60 -4.32
N MET A 71 -12.89 -9.67 -4.24
CA MET A 71 -13.05 -10.70 -3.20
C MET A 71 -12.94 -10.11 -1.80
N TYR A 72 -11.94 -9.26 -1.55
CA TYR A 72 -11.74 -8.69 -0.21
C TYR A 72 -12.79 -7.65 0.15
N ALA A 73 -13.38 -6.96 -0.80
CA ALA A 73 -14.49 -6.03 -0.58
C ALA A 73 -15.74 -6.73 -0.02
N GLN A 74 -15.92 -8.03 -0.29
CA GLN A 74 -17.00 -8.82 0.29
C GLN A 74 -16.88 -8.89 1.83
N PRO A 75 -17.97 -8.65 2.59
CA PRO A 75 -17.90 -8.60 4.06
C PRO A 75 -17.33 -9.85 4.72
N THR A 76 -17.66 -11.03 4.19
CA THR A 76 -17.33 -12.33 4.78
C THR A 76 -15.97 -12.89 4.37
N THR A 77 -15.35 -12.37 3.31
CA THR A 77 -14.09 -12.91 2.77
C THR A 77 -12.91 -12.50 3.66
N SER A 78 -12.14 -13.50 4.07
CA SER A 78 -10.91 -13.34 4.84
C SER A 78 -9.66 -13.39 3.95
N TYR A 79 -8.50 -13.00 4.49
CA TYR A 79 -7.21 -13.19 3.81
C TYR A 79 -6.94 -14.66 3.45
N GLY A 80 -7.37 -15.58 4.34
CA GLY A 80 -7.18 -17.02 4.14
C GLY A 80 -7.95 -17.54 2.94
N ASP A 81 -9.16 -17.03 2.70
CA ASP A 81 -9.99 -17.46 1.58
C ASP A 81 -9.36 -17.00 0.24
N ILE A 82 -8.87 -15.76 0.20
CA ILE A 82 -8.18 -15.21 -0.98
C ILE A 82 -6.90 -15.97 -1.27
N THR A 83 -6.03 -16.18 -0.27
CA THR A 83 -4.76 -16.89 -0.50
C THR A 83 -4.99 -18.33 -0.93
N ARG A 84 -6.02 -18.99 -0.41
CA ARG A 84 -6.41 -20.34 -0.84
C ARG A 84 -6.91 -20.35 -2.28
N HIS A 85 -7.80 -19.43 -2.64
CA HIS A 85 -8.32 -19.31 -4.00
C HIS A 85 -7.20 -19.20 -5.04
N PHE A 86 -6.24 -18.28 -4.83
CA PHE A 86 -5.12 -18.13 -5.76
C PHE A 86 -4.18 -19.32 -5.79
N ALA A 87 -3.97 -19.99 -4.66
CA ALA A 87 -3.18 -21.23 -4.60
C ALA A 87 -3.85 -22.38 -5.36
N GLU A 88 -5.17 -22.55 -5.22
CA GLU A 88 -5.95 -23.58 -5.94
C GLU A 88 -5.96 -23.34 -7.46
N GLN A 89 -5.90 -22.07 -7.90
CA GLN A 89 -5.77 -21.70 -9.31
C GLN A 89 -4.32 -21.77 -9.82
N GLY A 90 -3.34 -22.08 -8.98
CA GLY A 90 -1.93 -22.12 -9.35
C GLY A 90 -1.32 -20.76 -9.72
N ILE A 91 -1.96 -19.66 -9.32
CA ILE A 91 -1.52 -18.31 -9.66
C ILE A 91 -0.40 -17.88 -8.72
N LEU A 92 0.75 -17.54 -9.30
CA LEU A 92 1.94 -17.12 -8.56
C LEU A 92 2.11 -15.60 -8.62
N PHE A 93 2.46 -15.00 -7.50
CA PHE A 93 2.79 -13.58 -7.37
C PHE A 93 4.31 -13.41 -7.34
N HIS A 94 4.89 -12.88 -8.42
CA HIS A 94 6.34 -12.84 -8.63
C HIS A 94 7.02 -14.21 -8.47
N GLY A 95 6.38 -15.27 -8.98
CA GLY A 95 6.91 -16.65 -8.91
C GLY A 95 6.76 -17.34 -7.56
N LYS A 96 5.97 -16.78 -6.63
CA LYS A 96 5.71 -17.35 -5.31
C LYS A 96 4.21 -17.37 -4.98
N GLU A 97 3.80 -18.29 -4.13
CA GLU A 97 2.43 -18.28 -3.61
C GLU A 97 2.13 -16.98 -2.83
N LEU A 98 0.88 -16.54 -2.94
CA LEU A 98 0.39 -15.37 -2.23
C LEU A 98 0.22 -15.70 -0.74
N ILE A 99 1.00 -15.04 0.10
CA ILE A 99 0.89 -15.16 1.56
C ILE A 99 0.12 -13.99 2.16
N ARG A 100 -0.53 -14.22 3.33
CA ARG A 100 -1.37 -13.21 4.00
C ARG A 100 -0.67 -11.86 4.26
N PRO A 101 0.60 -11.79 4.70
CA PRO A 101 1.28 -10.51 4.86
C PRO A 101 1.45 -9.73 3.56
N THR A 102 1.78 -10.41 2.47
CA THR A 102 1.92 -9.80 1.13
C THR A 102 0.57 -9.30 0.64
N LEU A 103 -0.49 -10.11 0.76
CA LEU A 103 -1.86 -9.69 0.45
C LEU A 103 -2.27 -8.43 1.22
N ALA A 104 -2.04 -8.42 2.55
CA ALA A 104 -2.37 -7.27 3.38
C ALA A 104 -1.58 -6.00 2.97
N GLN A 105 -0.35 -6.15 2.53
CA GLN A 105 0.47 -5.04 2.02
C GLN A 105 -0.07 -4.53 0.67
N MET A 106 -0.44 -5.43 -0.24
CA MET A 106 -1.01 -5.07 -1.55
C MET A 106 -2.34 -4.32 -1.39
N LEU A 107 -3.26 -4.82 -0.56
CA LEU A 107 -4.56 -4.18 -0.28
C LEU A 107 -4.45 -2.78 0.34
N ARG A 108 -3.32 -2.45 0.98
CA ARG A 108 -3.08 -1.12 1.56
C ARG A 108 -2.43 -0.14 0.59
N ASN A 109 -1.84 -0.64 -0.47
CA ASN A 109 -1.00 0.16 -1.34
C ASN A 109 -1.85 1.00 -2.30
N PRO A 110 -1.77 2.35 -2.25
CA PRO A 110 -2.53 3.21 -3.13
C PRO A 110 -2.00 3.23 -4.58
N VAL A 111 -0.95 2.49 -4.89
CA VAL A 111 -0.46 2.33 -6.26
C VAL A 111 -1.51 1.68 -7.17
N TYR A 112 -2.43 0.90 -6.60
CA TYR A 112 -3.46 0.18 -7.34
C TYR A 112 -4.73 0.99 -7.58
N VAL A 113 -5.01 2.02 -6.82
CA VAL A 113 -6.27 2.75 -6.86
C VAL A 113 -6.35 3.68 -8.08
N GLN A 114 -7.51 3.79 -8.69
CA GLN A 114 -7.88 4.88 -9.58
C GLN A 114 -8.28 6.07 -8.69
N ALA A 115 -7.32 6.97 -8.46
CA ALA A 115 -7.45 8.00 -7.45
C ALA A 115 -8.36 9.15 -7.92
N ASP A 116 -9.51 9.24 -7.30
CA ASP A 116 -10.51 10.29 -7.45
C ASP A 116 -10.59 11.18 -6.20
N LEU A 117 -11.59 12.07 -6.19
CA LEU A 117 -11.83 12.98 -5.06
C LEU A 117 -12.10 12.25 -3.74
N ASP A 118 -12.76 11.08 -3.77
CA ASP A 118 -13.04 10.31 -2.56
C ASP A 118 -11.75 9.76 -1.92
N VAL A 119 -10.80 9.36 -2.75
CA VAL A 119 -9.46 8.95 -2.31
C VAL A 119 -8.70 10.13 -1.73
N TYR A 120 -8.76 11.31 -2.36
CA TYR A 120 -8.18 12.54 -1.84
C TYR A 120 -8.71 12.86 -0.43
N GLU A 121 -10.04 12.92 -0.26
CA GLU A 121 -10.68 13.23 1.02
C GLU A 121 -10.40 12.15 2.09
N PHE A 122 -10.32 10.88 1.68
CA PHE A 122 -9.93 9.81 2.60
C PHE A 122 -8.54 10.05 3.19
N PHE A 123 -7.52 10.28 2.36
CA PHE A 123 -6.15 10.49 2.84
C PHE A 123 -6.02 11.80 3.66
N LYS A 124 -6.71 12.86 3.25
CA LYS A 124 -6.80 14.12 3.98
C LYS A 124 -7.38 13.92 5.39
N SER A 125 -8.47 13.16 5.50
CA SER A 125 -9.11 12.86 6.79
C SER A 125 -8.22 12.03 7.73
N GLN A 126 -7.27 11.27 7.17
CA GLN A 126 -6.29 10.50 7.94
C GLN A 126 -5.02 11.31 8.31
N GLY A 127 -4.95 12.58 7.94
CA GLY A 127 -3.81 13.45 8.24
C GLY A 127 -2.59 13.24 7.34
N ALA A 128 -2.76 12.67 6.15
CA ALA A 128 -1.71 12.59 5.16
C ALA A 128 -1.43 13.97 4.53
N VAL A 129 -0.19 14.21 4.13
CA VAL A 129 0.22 15.40 3.38
C VAL A 129 -0.04 15.13 1.89
N LEU A 130 -0.97 15.89 1.31
CA LEU A 130 -1.33 15.77 -0.10
C LEU A 130 -0.50 16.77 -0.91
N VAL A 131 0.21 16.29 -1.92
CA VAL A 131 1.11 17.12 -2.73
C VAL A 131 0.38 17.75 -3.91
N ASN A 132 -0.57 17.03 -4.49
CA ASN A 132 -1.37 17.48 -5.61
C ASN A 132 -2.68 18.13 -5.15
N ASP A 133 -3.24 19.00 -5.96
CA ASP A 133 -4.53 19.61 -5.69
C ASP A 133 -5.69 18.62 -5.90
N ALA A 134 -6.82 18.86 -5.25
CA ALA A 134 -8.00 18.01 -5.36
C ALA A 134 -8.50 17.87 -6.81
N ALA A 135 -8.33 18.90 -7.64
CA ALA A 135 -8.73 18.93 -9.05
C ALA A 135 -7.91 17.94 -9.92
N ASP A 136 -6.71 17.55 -9.49
CA ASP A 136 -5.86 16.61 -10.23
C ASP A 136 -6.33 15.17 -10.06
N PHE A 137 -7.17 14.88 -9.07
CA PHE A 137 -7.68 13.54 -8.76
C PHE A 137 -8.88 13.18 -9.65
N THR A 138 -8.57 12.82 -10.90
CA THR A 138 -9.55 12.56 -11.96
C THR A 138 -10.06 11.11 -12.01
N GLY A 139 -9.61 10.24 -11.16
CA GLY A 139 -9.97 8.80 -11.17
C GLY A 139 -9.20 7.96 -12.18
N MET A 140 -8.13 8.48 -12.79
CA MET A 140 -7.34 7.72 -13.77
C MET A 140 -6.02 7.22 -13.19
N ASN A 141 -5.32 8.06 -12.48
CA ASN A 141 -3.97 7.80 -12.01
C ASN A 141 -3.96 7.07 -10.67
N GLY A 142 -2.95 6.20 -10.47
CA GLY A 142 -2.61 5.67 -9.16
C GLY A 142 -1.88 6.69 -8.29
N CYS A 143 -1.59 6.31 -7.04
CA CYS A 143 -0.85 7.16 -6.12
C CYS A 143 0.40 6.48 -5.58
N TYR A 144 1.42 7.27 -5.28
CA TYR A 144 2.53 6.86 -4.43
C TYR A 144 2.33 7.39 -3.02
N LEU A 145 2.63 6.54 -2.05
CA LEU A 145 2.64 6.93 -0.64
C LEU A 145 4.08 6.86 -0.15
N TYR A 146 4.63 8.00 0.20
CA TYR A 146 6.00 8.12 0.70
C TYR A 146 5.99 8.51 2.18
N GLN A 147 7.02 8.07 2.88
CA GLN A 147 7.21 8.48 4.27
C GLN A 147 7.54 9.99 4.31
N GLY A 148 6.87 10.74 5.16
CA GLY A 148 7.17 12.14 5.40
C GLY A 148 8.58 12.32 6.00
N ARG A 149 9.18 13.50 5.84
CA ARG A 149 10.57 13.79 6.24
C ARG A 149 10.82 13.53 7.73
N ASP A 150 9.85 13.91 8.56
CA ASP A 150 9.98 13.89 10.02
C ASP A 150 9.30 12.68 10.66
N VAL A 151 8.76 11.77 9.84
CA VAL A 151 8.05 10.58 10.31
C VAL A 151 9.03 9.48 10.64
N LYS A 152 9.06 9.07 11.90
CA LYS A 152 9.85 7.89 12.32
C LYS A 152 9.23 6.62 11.73
N PRO A 153 10.06 5.65 11.27
CA PRO A 153 9.56 4.35 10.84
C PRO A 153 8.72 3.73 11.95
N SER A 154 7.43 3.56 11.73
CA SER A 154 6.53 2.90 12.66
C SER A 154 6.13 1.54 12.12
N LYS A 155 6.03 0.55 13.01
CA LYS A 155 5.42 -0.76 12.68
C LYS A 155 3.92 -0.66 12.40
N LYS A 156 3.27 0.42 12.84
CA LYS A 156 1.87 0.73 12.55
C LYS A 156 1.81 1.54 11.27
N ASN A 157 0.94 1.15 10.36
CA ASN A 157 0.67 1.87 9.12
C ASN A 157 -0.21 3.11 9.38
N ASP A 158 0.31 4.02 10.16
CA ASP A 158 -0.29 5.33 10.39
C ASP A 158 -0.11 6.16 9.13
N LEU A 159 -1.17 6.75 8.60
CA LEU A 159 -1.14 7.62 7.43
C LEU A 159 -0.80 9.06 7.79
N LYS A 160 -0.82 9.38 9.07
CA LYS A 160 -0.49 10.70 9.56
C LYS A 160 0.93 11.11 9.11
N ASP A 161 1.02 12.30 8.56
CA ASP A 161 2.27 12.90 8.08
C ASP A 161 2.97 12.12 6.93
N GLN A 162 2.34 11.08 6.39
CA GLN A 162 2.82 10.45 5.15
C GLN A 162 2.43 11.29 3.94
N MET A 163 3.28 11.28 2.92
CA MET A 163 3.10 12.09 1.73
C MET A 163 2.45 11.27 0.62
N LEU A 164 1.25 11.67 0.19
CA LEU A 164 0.55 11.10 -0.96
C LEU A 164 0.80 11.96 -2.19
N VAL A 165 1.18 11.33 -3.29
CA VAL A 165 1.49 11.98 -4.56
C VAL A 165 0.83 11.20 -5.69
N LEU A 166 0.18 11.90 -6.63
CA LEU A 166 -0.30 11.29 -7.86
C LEU A 166 0.86 10.75 -8.68
N ALA A 167 0.69 9.54 -9.17
CA ALA A 167 1.68 8.85 -9.97
C ALA A 167 1.37 8.97 -11.47
N PRO A 168 2.37 8.91 -12.36
CA PRO A 168 2.15 8.98 -13.80
C PRO A 168 1.60 7.68 -14.42
N HIS A 169 1.28 6.66 -13.63
CA HIS A 169 0.70 5.40 -14.08
C HIS A 169 -0.81 5.34 -13.83
N GLU A 170 -1.50 4.53 -14.61
CA GLU A 170 -2.92 4.28 -14.44
C GLU A 170 -3.19 3.39 -13.22
N GLY A 171 -4.26 3.70 -12.47
CA GLY A 171 -4.77 2.82 -11.43
C GLY A 171 -5.47 1.59 -12.01
N ILE A 172 -5.46 0.48 -11.26
CA ILE A 172 -6.07 -0.80 -11.69
C ILE A 172 -7.46 -0.98 -11.09
N VAL A 173 -7.68 -0.48 -9.88
CA VAL A 173 -8.85 -0.77 -9.04
C VAL A 173 -9.67 0.51 -8.85
N PRO A 174 -11.00 0.46 -9.09
CA PRO A 174 -11.89 1.58 -8.81
C PRO A 174 -11.79 2.06 -7.37
N SER A 175 -11.96 3.36 -7.15
CA SER A 175 -11.82 4.02 -5.85
C SER A 175 -12.76 3.47 -4.78
N ASP A 176 -14.01 3.20 -5.12
CA ASP A 176 -15.06 2.67 -4.24
C ASP A 176 -14.68 1.29 -3.67
N ILE A 177 -14.20 0.39 -4.53
CA ILE A 177 -13.73 -0.94 -4.13
C ILE A 177 -12.49 -0.83 -3.24
N TRP A 178 -11.51 -0.01 -3.66
CA TRP A 178 -10.28 0.18 -2.90
C TRP A 178 -10.56 0.78 -1.52
N LEU A 179 -11.40 1.80 -1.43
CA LEU A 179 -11.81 2.44 -0.17
C LEU A 179 -12.57 1.48 0.75
N THR A 180 -13.45 0.64 0.19
CA THR A 180 -14.15 -0.41 0.94
C THR A 180 -13.15 -1.37 1.56
N CYS A 181 -12.18 -1.85 0.80
CA CYS A 181 -11.10 -2.69 1.29
C CYS A 181 -10.28 -1.99 2.38
N ARG A 182 -9.95 -0.71 2.17
CA ARG A 182 -9.15 0.07 3.12
C ARG A 182 -9.88 0.29 4.46
N LYS A 183 -11.16 0.63 4.41
CA LYS A 183 -12.01 0.78 5.60
C LYS A 183 -12.13 -0.55 6.37
N LYS A 184 -12.34 -1.66 5.65
CA LYS A 184 -12.37 -3.00 6.25
C LYS A 184 -11.04 -3.34 6.94
N LEU A 185 -9.90 -3.05 6.32
CA LEU A 185 -8.57 -3.23 6.92
C LEU A 185 -8.39 -2.42 8.22
N MET A 186 -8.83 -1.18 8.23
CA MET A 186 -8.72 -0.31 9.41
C MET A 186 -9.61 -0.82 10.57
N ASN A 187 -10.79 -1.33 10.25
CA ASN A 187 -11.68 -1.92 11.25
C ASN A 187 -11.12 -3.23 11.82
N ASN A 188 -10.56 -4.09 10.98
CA ASN A 188 -9.92 -5.33 11.43
C ASN A 188 -8.71 -5.10 12.35
N MET A 189 -8.00 -3.99 12.19
CA MET A 189 -6.90 -3.61 13.09
C MET A 189 -7.34 -3.24 14.50
N LYS A 190 -8.62 -2.87 14.68
CA LYS A 190 -9.19 -2.53 15.99
C LYS A 190 -9.64 -3.75 16.79
N ILE A 191 -9.79 -4.90 16.13
CA ILE A 191 -10.13 -6.15 16.82
C ILE A 191 -8.85 -6.63 17.52
N GLN A 192 -8.79 -6.42 18.83
CA GLN A 192 -7.73 -7.02 19.65
C GLN A 192 -7.86 -8.54 19.49
N SER A 193 -6.74 -9.20 19.16
CA SER A 193 -6.71 -10.66 19.16
C SER A 193 -7.18 -11.13 20.52
N ALA A 194 -8.25 -11.93 20.55
CA ALA A 194 -8.74 -12.54 21.78
C ALA A 194 -7.53 -13.19 22.47
N ARG A 195 -7.35 -12.91 23.77
CA ARG A 195 -6.33 -13.57 24.59
C ARG A 195 -6.53 -15.08 24.42
N LYS A 196 -5.44 -15.83 24.35
CA LYS A 196 -5.53 -17.30 24.33
C LYS A 196 -6.42 -17.72 25.48
N ALA A 197 -7.56 -18.36 25.18
CA ALA A 197 -8.44 -18.84 26.22
C ALA A 197 -7.68 -19.86 27.07
N THR A 198 -7.73 -19.66 28.37
CA THR A 198 -7.01 -20.51 29.35
C THR A 198 -7.82 -21.76 29.70
N HIS A 199 -9.10 -21.81 29.31
CA HIS A 199 -10.04 -22.82 29.82
C HIS A 199 -10.50 -23.87 28.80
N THR A 200 -10.24 -23.66 27.49
CA THR A 200 -10.65 -24.64 26.48
C THR A 200 -9.74 -24.67 25.26
N TRP A 201 -9.43 -25.87 24.78
CA TRP A 201 -8.67 -26.09 23.54
C TRP A 201 -9.47 -25.72 22.27
N LEU A 202 -10.79 -25.55 22.41
CA LEU A 202 -11.71 -25.17 21.33
C LEU A 202 -11.71 -23.66 21.04
N ALA A 203 -11.06 -22.85 21.85
CA ALA A 203 -11.00 -21.40 21.66
C ALA A 203 -10.48 -21.02 20.28
N GLY A 204 -11.26 -20.21 19.57
CA GLY A 204 -10.97 -19.79 18.20
C GLY A 204 -11.17 -20.85 17.11
N LYS A 205 -11.55 -22.08 17.48
CA LYS A 205 -11.84 -23.18 16.53
C LYS A 205 -13.33 -23.33 16.23
N ILE A 206 -14.19 -22.96 17.18
CA ILE A 206 -15.64 -23.02 17.01
C ILE A 206 -16.09 -21.74 16.32
N LYS A 207 -16.84 -21.92 15.23
CA LYS A 207 -17.44 -20.83 14.48
C LYS A 207 -18.96 -20.91 14.53
N CYS A 208 -19.63 -19.77 14.54
CA CYS A 208 -21.07 -19.72 14.40
C CYS A 208 -21.47 -20.26 13.03
N GLY A 209 -22.39 -21.26 13.00
CA GLY A 209 -22.88 -21.86 11.76
C GLY A 209 -23.66 -20.89 10.86
N ASN A 210 -24.14 -19.79 11.42
CA ASN A 210 -24.97 -18.79 10.71
C ASN A 210 -24.14 -17.65 10.13
N CYS A 211 -23.18 -17.11 10.88
CA CYS A 211 -22.38 -15.93 10.46
C CYS A 211 -20.89 -16.20 10.26
N GLY A 212 -20.41 -17.41 10.55
CA GLY A 212 -19.01 -17.82 10.38
C GLY A 212 -18.00 -17.19 11.33
N TYR A 213 -18.43 -16.33 12.27
CA TYR A 213 -17.52 -15.72 13.27
C TYR A 213 -17.10 -16.74 14.34
N ALA A 214 -15.87 -16.56 14.85
CA ALA A 214 -15.39 -17.36 15.97
C ALA A 214 -16.22 -17.06 17.23
N LEU A 215 -16.70 -18.11 17.88
CA LEU A 215 -17.36 -18.00 19.18
C LEU A 215 -16.28 -17.79 20.24
N MET A 216 -16.48 -16.79 21.08
CA MET A 216 -15.62 -16.52 22.25
C MET A 216 -16.19 -17.27 23.45
N SER A 217 -15.33 -17.97 24.18
CA SER A 217 -15.61 -18.58 25.48
C SER A 217 -15.07 -17.73 26.60
#